data_1261b8fda286b5ce4980530a3276e4f1
#
_entry.id   1261b8fda286b5ce4980530a3276e4f1
#
_cell.length_a   1.000
_cell.length_b   1.000
_cell.length_c   1.000
_cell.angle_alpha   90.00
_cell.angle_beta   90.00
_cell.angle_gamma   90.00
#
_symmetry.space_group_name_H-M   'P 1'
#
loop_
_entity.id
_entity.type
_entity.pdbx_description
1 polymer ?
#
loop_
_entity_poly.entity_id
_entity_poly.type
_entity_poly.pdbx_seq_one_letter_code
_entity_poly.pdbx_strand_id
1 'polypeptide(L)'
;FTEEKAVVNADGVMVKRTRRVTSFDPATYRGRINIALDGLKKKYPTKQIVLLTPIHRGPASFGDDNVQPTEDFQNACGEYLDAYIESIKEASSIWSVPVIDTYSLSGIFPMHKEQEIYVPGGTDWLHPNEKGHHRLASCLYWQLLTLPCTF
;
A
#
# COMPACT_ATOMS: atom_id res chain seq x y z
N PHE A 1 -2.10 0.88 17.37
CA PHE A 1 -1.81 1.22 18.77
C PHE A 1 -1.89 -0.02 19.66
N THR A 2 -1.51 0.11 20.91
CA THR A 2 -1.54 -0.96 21.91
C THR A 2 -2.43 -0.56 23.09
N GLU A 3 -3.04 -1.55 23.75
CA GLU A 3 -3.78 -1.38 25.01
C GLU A 3 -3.42 -2.47 26.01
N GLU A 4 -3.53 -2.19 27.29
CA GLU A 4 -3.46 -3.22 28.33
C GLU A 4 -4.83 -3.88 28.53
N LYS A 5 -4.86 -5.20 28.55
CA LYS A 5 -6.07 -5.97 28.81
C LYS A 5 -5.79 -7.06 29.83
N ALA A 6 -6.72 -7.24 30.77
CA ALA A 6 -6.67 -8.36 31.67
C ALA A 6 -6.99 -9.66 30.94
N VAL A 7 -6.16 -10.68 31.12
CA VAL A 7 -6.33 -12.03 30.56
C VAL A 7 -6.04 -13.06 31.66
N VAL A 8 -6.64 -14.23 31.55
CA VAL A 8 -6.35 -15.36 32.47
C VAL A 8 -5.12 -16.09 31.92
N ASN A 9 -4.10 -16.28 32.76
CA ASN A 9 -2.91 -17.07 32.41
C ASN A 9 -3.17 -18.59 32.55
N ALA A 10 -2.15 -19.41 32.29
CA ALA A 10 -2.25 -20.85 32.37
C ALA A 10 -2.59 -21.38 33.78
N ASP A 11 -2.27 -20.62 34.82
CA ASP A 11 -2.53 -20.95 36.21
C ASP A 11 -3.91 -20.46 36.71
N GLY A 12 -4.74 -19.91 35.82
CA GLY A 12 -6.04 -19.39 36.15
C GLY A 12 -6.03 -17.98 36.80
N VAL A 13 -4.87 -17.31 36.81
CA VAL A 13 -4.68 -16.00 37.46
C VAL A 13 -4.89 -14.90 36.42
N MET A 14 -5.61 -13.83 36.84
CA MET A 14 -5.77 -12.63 36.03
C MET A 14 -4.47 -11.81 35.98
N VAL A 15 -3.93 -11.62 34.80
CA VAL A 15 -2.71 -10.81 34.56
C VAL A 15 -2.98 -9.78 33.48
N LYS A 16 -2.32 -8.64 33.57
CA LYS A 16 -2.36 -7.62 32.50
C LYS A 16 -1.41 -7.99 31.38
N ARG A 17 -1.88 -7.91 30.16
CA ARG A 17 -1.09 -8.11 28.94
C ARG A 17 -1.34 -6.98 27.98
N THR A 18 -0.28 -6.53 27.31
CA THR A 18 -0.38 -5.56 26.22
C THR A 18 -0.80 -6.27 24.94
N ARG A 19 -1.84 -5.78 24.30
CA ARG A 19 -2.27 -6.28 22.98
C ARG A 19 -2.21 -5.18 21.93
N ARG A 20 -1.99 -5.58 20.69
CA ARG A 20 -2.18 -4.69 19.54
C ARG A 20 -3.68 -4.49 19.30
N VAL A 21 -4.06 -3.25 19.04
CA VAL A 21 -5.42 -2.88 18.63
C VAL A 21 -5.38 -2.35 17.21
N THR A 22 -6.13 -2.99 16.32
CA THR A 22 -6.31 -2.54 14.94
C THR A 22 -7.22 -1.33 14.93
N SER A 23 -6.75 -0.22 14.37
CA SER A 23 -7.57 0.98 14.23
C SER A 23 -8.54 0.85 13.05
N PHE A 24 -9.80 1.21 13.29
CA PHE A 24 -10.86 1.34 12.28
C PHE A 24 -11.33 2.80 12.15
N ASP A 25 -10.48 3.76 12.51
CA ASP A 25 -10.78 5.18 12.39
C ASP A 25 -10.79 5.61 10.92
N PRO A 26 -11.96 5.96 10.34
CA PRO A 26 -12.07 6.36 8.95
C PRO A 26 -11.38 7.69 8.62
N ALA A 27 -10.98 8.47 9.62
CA ALA A 27 -10.22 9.69 9.42
C ALA A 27 -8.76 9.42 9.08
N THR A 28 -8.25 8.22 9.36
CA THR A 28 -6.86 7.83 9.10
C THR A 28 -6.72 6.90 7.91
N TYR A 29 -5.57 6.99 7.20
CA TYR A 29 -5.27 6.08 6.08
C TYR A 29 -5.24 4.61 6.52
N ARG A 30 -4.55 4.30 7.65
CA ARG A 30 -4.51 2.96 8.22
C ARG A 30 -5.88 2.42 8.58
N GLY A 31 -6.72 3.25 9.20
CA GLY A 31 -8.08 2.86 9.56
C GLY A 31 -8.93 2.53 8.34
N ARG A 32 -8.81 3.30 7.25
CA ARG A 32 -9.51 3.03 5.98
C ARG A 32 -9.08 1.72 5.34
N ILE A 33 -7.78 1.41 5.32
CA ILE A 33 -7.28 0.11 4.82
C ILE A 33 -7.86 -1.02 5.66
N ASN A 34 -7.86 -0.91 7.00
CA ASN A 34 -8.40 -1.94 7.88
C ASN A 34 -9.90 -2.14 7.69
N ILE A 35 -10.68 -1.06 7.52
CA ILE A 35 -12.11 -1.14 7.20
C ILE A 35 -12.33 -1.89 5.88
N ALA A 36 -11.56 -1.55 4.84
CA ALA A 36 -11.67 -2.17 3.53
C ALA A 36 -11.34 -3.68 3.59
N LEU A 37 -10.24 -4.05 4.24
CA LEU A 37 -9.81 -5.44 4.35
C LEU A 37 -10.75 -6.29 5.21
N ASP A 38 -11.25 -5.75 6.31
CA ASP A 38 -12.27 -6.41 7.14
C ASP A 38 -13.54 -6.71 6.33
N GLY A 39 -14.02 -5.69 5.59
CA GLY A 39 -15.18 -5.83 4.72
C GLY A 39 -14.99 -6.85 3.60
N LEU A 40 -13.83 -6.82 2.93
CA LEU A 40 -13.50 -7.76 1.86
C LEU A 40 -13.39 -9.20 2.38
N LYS A 41 -12.71 -9.43 3.52
CA LYS A 41 -12.59 -10.76 4.10
C LYS A 41 -13.93 -11.33 4.59
N LYS A 42 -14.81 -10.49 5.10
CA LYS A 42 -16.18 -10.90 5.48
C LYS A 42 -17.02 -11.25 4.26
N LYS A 43 -16.94 -10.44 3.20
CA LYS A 43 -17.73 -10.64 1.99
C LYS A 43 -17.21 -11.77 1.10
N TYR A 44 -15.90 -11.97 1.09
CA TYR A 44 -15.22 -12.96 0.24
C TYR A 44 -14.25 -13.83 1.05
N PRO A 45 -14.77 -14.64 2.00
CA PRO A 45 -13.93 -15.34 2.98
C PRO A 45 -12.98 -16.38 2.37
N THR A 46 -13.29 -16.88 1.18
CA THR A 46 -12.49 -17.90 0.48
C THR A 46 -11.71 -17.36 -0.72
N LYS A 47 -11.81 -16.07 -1.02
CA LYS A 47 -11.11 -15.49 -2.17
C LYS A 47 -9.75 -14.94 -1.80
N GLN A 48 -8.80 -15.11 -2.72
CA GLN A 48 -7.50 -14.46 -2.63
C GLN A 48 -7.68 -12.94 -2.76
N ILE A 49 -7.22 -12.22 -1.76
CA ILE A 49 -7.08 -10.77 -1.78
C ILE A 49 -5.59 -10.47 -1.89
N VAL A 50 -5.21 -9.56 -2.75
CA VAL A 50 -3.83 -9.12 -2.93
C VAL A 50 -3.81 -7.60 -2.86
N LEU A 51 -2.94 -7.05 -2.04
CA LEU A 51 -2.67 -5.62 -2.01
C LEU A 51 -1.56 -5.28 -3.00
N LEU A 52 -1.64 -4.07 -3.55
CA LEU A 52 -0.58 -3.50 -4.40
C LEU A 52 -0.14 -2.19 -3.78
N THR A 53 1.17 -1.98 -3.67
CA THR A 53 1.67 -0.64 -3.38
C THR A 53 1.58 0.21 -4.67
N PRO A 54 1.47 1.56 -4.57
CA PRO A 54 1.66 2.41 -5.74
C PRO A 54 3.08 2.26 -6.28
N ILE A 55 3.32 2.68 -7.51
CA ILE A 55 4.67 2.87 -8.07
C ILE A 55 5.26 4.20 -7.62
N HIS A 56 6.55 4.40 -7.84
CA HIS A 56 7.18 5.71 -7.72
C HIS A 56 6.51 6.73 -8.63
N ARG A 57 6.52 7.98 -8.21
CA ARG A 57 5.93 9.08 -8.96
C ARG A 57 6.86 10.28 -9.06
N GLY A 58 6.93 10.86 -10.24
CA GLY A 58 7.52 12.16 -10.47
C GLY A 58 6.48 13.29 -10.37
N PRO A 59 6.85 14.52 -10.76
CA PRO A 59 5.95 15.67 -10.73
C PRO A 59 4.87 15.53 -11.80
N ALA A 60 3.69 16.10 -11.54
CA ALA A 60 2.63 16.17 -12.54
C ALA A 60 1.87 17.48 -12.45
N SER A 61 1.41 17.99 -13.59
CA SER A 61 0.60 19.20 -13.68
C SER A 61 -0.54 19.00 -14.69
N PHE A 62 -1.76 19.06 -14.20
CA PHE A 62 -2.98 18.87 -14.97
C PHE A 62 -3.86 20.13 -14.96
N GLY A 63 -3.24 21.29 -15.00
CA GLY A 63 -3.84 22.61 -14.90
C GLY A 63 -3.37 23.35 -13.65
N ASP A 64 -3.73 24.63 -13.56
CA ASP A 64 -3.21 25.55 -12.54
C ASP A 64 -3.55 25.11 -11.10
N ASP A 65 -4.70 24.48 -10.92
CA ASP A 65 -5.20 24.02 -9.61
C ASP A 65 -4.78 22.57 -9.26
N ASN A 66 -4.08 21.88 -10.17
CA ASN A 66 -3.69 20.47 -9.96
C ASN A 66 -2.22 20.27 -10.30
N VAL A 67 -1.37 20.91 -9.53
CA VAL A 67 0.09 20.76 -9.58
C VAL A 67 0.54 19.86 -8.44
N GLN A 68 1.14 18.73 -8.78
CA GLN A 68 1.59 17.73 -7.82
C GLN A 68 3.12 17.66 -7.84
N PRO A 69 3.78 17.87 -6.69
CA PRO A 69 5.22 17.76 -6.59
C PRO A 69 5.67 16.30 -6.70
N THR A 70 6.98 16.10 -6.76
CA THR A 70 7.61 14.78 -6.64
C THR A 70 7.31 14.13 -5.28
N GLU A 71 7.54 12.84 -5.17
CA GLU A 71 7.26 12.08 -3.92
C GLU A 71 8.21 12.39 -2.77
N ASP A 72 9.31 13.09 -3.03
CA ASP A 72 10.25 13.59 -2.03
C ASP A 72 9.76 14.84 -1.27
N PHE A 73 8.58 15.36 -1.65
CA PHE A 73 7.89 16.38 -0.87
C PHE A 73 6.84 15.76 0.06
N GLN A 74 6.77 16.29 1.27
CA GLN A 74 5.70 15.95 2.20
C GLN A 74 4.36 16.47 1.70
N ASN A 75 3.31 15.73 2.02
CA ASN A 75 1.94 16.18 1.79
C ASN A 75 1.47 17.16 2.89
N ALA A 76 0.22 17.61 2.81
CA ALA A 76 -0.38 18.52 3.79
C ALA A 76 -0.43 17.98 5.23
N CYS A 77 -0.28 16.66 5.42
CA CYS A 77 -0.21 16.03 6.74
C CYS A 77 1.22 15.87 7.25
N GLY A 78 2.22 16.34 6.52
CA GLY A 78 3.63 16.21 6.88
C GLY A 78 4.22 14.81 6.60
N GLU A 79 3.56 13.99 5.78
CA GLU A 79 3.96 12.62 5.49
C GLU A 79 4.50 12.49 4.06
N TYR A 80 5.53 11.68 3.89
CA TYR A 80 6.02 11.24 2.59
C TYR A 80 5.22 10.05 2.04
N LEU A 81 5.36 9.75 0.75
CA LEU A 81 4.71 8.59 0.13
C LEU A 81 5.07 7.28 0.82
N ASP A 82 6.30 7.14 1.30
CA ASP A 82 6.80 5.96 2.00
C ASP A 82 5.93 5.58 3.21
N ALA A 83 5.42 6.54 3.97
CA ALA A 83 4.56 6.28 5.13
C ALA A 83 3.26 5.55 4.74
N TYR A 84 2.73 5.84 3.56
CA TYR A 84 1.55 5.16 3.01
C TYR A 84 1.88 3.75 2.52
N ILE A 85 3.04 3.56 1.90
CA ILE A 85 3.53 2.27 1.45
C ILE A 85 3.75 1.33 2.62
N GLU A 86 4.44 1.80 3.65
CA GLU A 86 4.64 1.02 4.88
C GLU A 86 3.31 0.69 5.58
N SER A 87 2.32 1.59 5.51
CA SER A 87 0.98 1.31 6.04
C SER A 87 0.27 0.18 5.29
N ILE A 88 0.46 0.06 3.96
CA ILE A 88 -0.06 -1.06 3.15
C ILE A 88 0.63 -2.37 3.55
N LYS A 89 1.95 -2.36 3.68
CA LYS A 89 2.75 -3.53 4.11
C LYS A 89 2.38 -3.98 5.53
N GLU A 90 2.18 -3.04 6.44
CA GLU A 90 1.71 -3.35 7.80
C GLU A 90 0.32 -4.02 7.78
N ALA A 91 -0.61 -3.48 6.99
CA ALA A 91 -1.95 -4.05 6.84
C ALA A 91 -1.90 -5.47 6.25
N SER A 92 -1.02 -5.71 5.26
CA SER A 92 -0.77 -7.06 4.72
C SER A 92 -0.46 -8.07 5.83
N SER A 93 0.45 -7.72 6.72
CA SER A 93 0.86 -8.57 7.85
C SER A 93 -0.27 -8.76 8.88
N ILE A 94 -1.03 -7.72 9.20
CA ILE A 94 -2.14 -7.77 10.17
C ILE A 94 -3.26 -8.69 9.67
N TRP A 95 -3.60 -8.57 8.39
CA TRP A 95 -4.76 -9.23 7.79
C TRP A 95 -4.43 -10.56 7.10
N SER A 96 -3.16 -10.98 7.09
CA SER A 96 -2.71 -12.16 6.32
C SER A 96 -3.16 -12.08 4.86
N VAL A 97 -2.85 -10.95 4.23
CA VAL A 97 -3.14 -10.65 2.82
C VAL A 97 -1.82 -10.41 2.11
N PRO A 98 -1.48 -11.12 1.03
CA PRO A 98 -0.25 -10.85 0.28
C PRO A 98 -0.19 -9.41 -0.23
N VAL A 99 1.01 -8.84 -0.29
CA VAL A 99 1.27 -7.55 -0.92
C VAL A 99 2.28 -7.71 -2.05
N ILE A 100 1.98 -7.17 -3.21
CA ILE A 100 2.94 -6.99 -4.28
C ILE A 100 3.48 -5.57 -4.19
N ASP A 101 4.75 -5.46 -3.83
CA ASP A 101 5.43 -4.18 -3.65
C ASP A 101 5.87 -3.61 -4.99
N THR A 102 4.93 -3.05 -5.75
CA THR A 102 5.21 -2.42 -7.05
C THR A 102 6.08 -1.18 -6.91
N TYR A 103 6.12 -0.54 -5.76
CA TYR A 103 7.03 0.56 -5.46
C TYR A 103 8.49 0.12 -5.62
N SER A 104 8.86 -0.99 -4.99
CA SER A 104 10.24 -1.49 -5.06
C SER A 104 10.51 -2.39 -6.29
N LEU A 105 9.50 -3.07 -6.83
CA LEU A 105 9.69 -4.14 -7.81
C LEU A 105 9.40 -3.73 -9.26
N SER A 106 8.66 -2.65 -9.51
CA SER A 106 8.29 -2.26 -10.87
C SER A 106 9.50 -1.87 -11.73
N GLY A 107 10.54 -1.32 -11.11
CA GLY A 107 11.69 -0.74 -11.80
C GLY A 107 11.31 0.54 -12.58
N ILE A 108 10.21 1.20 -12.21
CA ILE A 108 9.79 2.50 -12.76
C ILE A 108 10.14 3.57 -11.71
N PHE A 109 11.02 4.50 -12.09
CA PHE A 109 11.48 5.58 -11.23
C PHE A 109 11.42 6.93 -11.98
N PRO A 110 10.24 7.54 -12.12
CA PRO A 110 9.99 8.65 -13.03
C PRO A 110 10.61 9.99 -12.59
N MET A 111 11.35 10.02 -11.49
CA MET A 111 12.17 11.18 -11.11
C MET A 111 13.47 11.28 -11.90
N HIS A 112 13.84 10.24 -12.62
CA HIS A 112 14.99 10.26 -13.54
C HIS A 112 14.50 10.43 -14.99
N LYS A 113 15.03 11.42 -15.69
CA LYS A 113 14.65 11.71 -17.08
C LYS A 113 14.84 10.52 -18.02
N GLU A 114 15.80 9.68 -17.75
CA GLU A 114 16.06 8.44 -18.50
C GLU A 114 14.91 7.45 -18.41
N GLN A 115 14.02 7.59 -17.44
CA GLN A 115 12.80 6.79 -17.26
C GLN A 115 11.58 7.31 -18.05
N GLU A 116 11.72 8.38 -18.83
CA GLU A 116 10.67 8.91 -19.71
C GLU A 116 10.10 7.83 -20.67
N ILE A 117 10.85 6.77 -20.91
CA ILE A 117 10.37 5.62 -21.67
C ILE A 117 9.13 4.94 -21.06
N TYR A 118 8.90 5.10 -19.75
CA TYR A 118 7.80 4.45 -19.00
C TYR A 118 6.67 5.39 -18.62
N VAL A 119 6.85 6.70 -18.79
CA VAL A 119 5.86 7.74 -18.49
C VAL A 119 5.71 8.68 -19.67
N PRO A 120 4.61 9.46 -19.78
CA PRO A 120 4.45 10.41 -20.89
C PRO A 120 5.53 11.49 -20.95
N GLY A 121 6.10 11.87 -19.80
CA GLY A 121 7.01 13.00 -19.71
C GLY A 121 6.29 14.36 -19.79
N GLY A 122 7.05 15.43 -20.03
CA GLY A 122 6.50 16.78 -20.09
C GLY A 122 5.84 17.18 -18.77
N THR A 123 4.51 17.28 -18.74
CA THR A 123 3.72 17.61 -17.55
C THR A 123 3.23 16.41 -16.76
N ASP A 124 3.50 15.20 -17.20
CA ASP A 124 2.98 13.97 -16.56
C ASP A 124 4.10 12.94 -16.33
N TRP A 125 4.67 12.97 -15.16
CA TRP A 125 5.63 11.98 -14.66
C TRP A 125 5.00 11.09 -13.57
N LEU A 126 3.65 11.06 -13.52
CA LEU A 126 2.87 10.29 -12.55
C LEU A 126 2.30 9.01 -13.16
N HIS A 127 1.67 9.12 -14.34
CA HIS A 127 0.98 8.00 -14.94
C HIS A 127 1.91 7.19 -15.84
N PRO A 128 1.85 5.86 -15.81
CA PRO A 128 2.57 5.05 -16.77
C PRO A 128 2.01 5.24 -18.19
N ASN A 129 2.90 5.31 -19.19
CA ASN A 129 2.53 5.19 -20.59
C ASN A 129 2.34 3.70 -20.99
N GLU A 130 2.13 3.39 -22.26
CA GLU A 130 1.97 2.02 -22.75
C GLU A 130 3.12 1.10 -22.30
N LYS A 131 4.37 1.53 -22.44
CA LYS A 131 5.54 0.74 -22.02
C LYS A 131 5.62 0.59 -20.51
N GLY A 132 5.23 1.61 -19.76
CA GLY A 132 5.09 1.58 -18.31
C GLY A 132 4.03 0.56 -17.86
N HIS A 133 2.87 0.55 -18.51
CA HIS A 133 1.84 -0.46 -18.25
C HIS A 133 2.31 -1.88 -18.60
N HIS A 134 3.02 -2.10 -19.71
CA HIS A 134 3.63 -3.38 -20.02
C HIS A 134 4.64 -3.82 -18.95
N ARG A 135 5.45 -2.88 -18.45
CA ARG A 135 6.41 -3.15 -17.37
C ARG A 135 5.70 -3.57 -16.10
N LEU A 136 4.64 -2.83 -15.70
CA LEU A 136 3.82 -3.17 -14.54
C LEU A 136 3.12 -4.52 -14.70
N ALA A 137 2.52 -4.78 -15.86
CA ALA A 137 1.86 -6.05 -16.13
C ALA A 137 2.83 -7.22 -16.00
N SER A 138 4.05 -7.08 -16.51
CA SER A 138 5.09 -8.11 -16.36
C SER A 138 5.48 -8.31 -14.90
N CYS A 139 5.66 -7.23 -14.13
CA CYS A 139 5.95 -7.29 -12.71
C CYS A 139 4.82 -8.03 -11.97
N LEU A 140 3.57 -7.66 -12.19
CA LEU A 140 2.41 -8.28 -11.56
C LEU A 140 2.28 -9.76 -11.94
N TYR A 141 2.46 -10.11 -13.21
CA TYR A 141 2.38 -11.48 -13.67
C TYR A 141 3.34 -12.40 -12.91
N TRP A 142 4.62 -12.03 -12.84
CA TRP A 142 5.62 -12.84 -12.16
C TRP A 142 5.40 -12.90 -10.64
N GLN A 143 4.96 -11.81 -10.02
CA GLN A 143 4.67 -11.80 -8.59
C GLN A 143 3.42 -12.63 -8.26
N LEU A 144 2.37 -12.56 -9.07
CA LEU A 144 1.16 -13.35 -8.88
C LEU A 144 1.43 -14.86 -8.98
N LEU A 145 2.35 -15.29 -9.82
CA LEU A 145 2.75 -16.71 -9.91
C LEU A 145 3.42 -17.25 -8.63
N THR A 146 3.95 -16.38 -7.78
CA THR A 146 4.57 -16.79 -6.51
C THR A 146 3.58 -16.87 -5.36
N LEU A 147 2.36 -16.38 -5.55
CA LEU A 147 1.34 -16.39 -4.52
C LEU A 147 0.63 -17.75 -4.46
N PRO A 148 0.18 -18.17 -3.24
CA PRO A 148 -0.62 -19.38 -3.13
C PRO A 148 -1.89 -19.25 -3.97
N CYS A 149 -2.15 -20.22 -4.83
CA CYS A 149 -3.44 -20.30 -5.53
C CYS A 149 -4.54 -20.62 -4.53
N THR A 150 -5.64 -19.87 -4.57
CA THR A 150 -6.88 -20.25 -3.91
C THR A 150 -7.72 -21.03 -4.90
N PHE A 151 -7.96 -22.26 -4.60
CA PHE A 151 -8.84 -23.13 -5.36
C PHE A 151 -10.26 -23.10 -4.82
#